data_ecd950c096a211bed3b126975d63359f
#
_entry.id   ecd950c096a211bed3b126975d63359f
#
_cell.length_a   1.000
_cell.length_b   1.000
_cell.length_c   1.000
_cell.angle_alpha   90.00
_cell.angle_beta   90.00
_cell.angle_gamma   90.00
#
_symmetry.space_group_name_H-M   'P 1'
#
loop_
_entity.id
_entity.type
_entity.pdbx_description
1 polymer ?
#
loop_
_entity_poly.entity_id
_entity_poly.type
_entity_poly.pdbx_seq_one_letter_code
_entity_poly.pdbx_strand_id
1 'polypeptide(L)'
;MHNAICLSDELITPAGKYYSMTKCRILLIGHGSRSGESEDVVKQTAAFIQELCDHPIHHAFLEFAAPSVAEALFELKKTDAEELIVVPMLLAKGTHTETTIPELLGLKAGAKSGNILFDDGRTVPVRCAEPLGADRKIAEILLQRAEDLSA
;
A
#
# COMPACT_ATOMS: atom_id res chain seq x y z
N MET A 1 14.96 -6.81 -11.97
CA MET A 1 14.40 -5.77 -12.85
C MET A 1 13.54 -4.86 -12.00
N HIS A 2 13.99 -3.65 -11.75
CA HIS A 2 13.25 -2.63 -11.07
C HIS A 2 12.31 -2.00 -12.11
N ASN A 3 11.08 -2.47 -12.18
CA ASN A 3 10.05 -1.71 -12.87
C ASN A 3 9.72 -0.51 -11.99
N ALA A 4 10.23 0.63 -12.41
CA ALA A 4 9.89 1.91 -11.81
C ALA A 4 8.38 2.05 -11.73
N ILE A 5 7.86 2.19 -10.54
CA ILE A 5 6.56 2.78 -10.25
C ILE A 5 6.57 4.11 -11.00
N CYS A 6 5.58 4.37 -11.84
CA CYS A 6 5.48 5.52 -12.74
C CYS A 6 6.26 6.77 -12.28
N LEU A 7 7.52 6.83 -12.64
CA LEU A 7 8.47 7.84 -12.21
C LEU A 7 9.04 8.55 -13.43
N SER A 8 8.16 8.82 -14.41
CA SER A 8 8.58 9.51 -15.64
C SER A 8 9.06 10.94 -15.40
N ASP A 9 8.85 11.51 -14.19
CA ASP A 9 9.24 12.89 -13.86
C ASP A 9 9.65 13.05 -12.39
N GLU A 10 10.51 12.16 -11.87
CA GLU A 10 11.02 12.28 -10.49
C GLU A 10 12.15 13.28 -10.37
N LEU A 11 11.95 14.25 -9.49
CA LEU A 11 13.03 15.06 -8.94
C LEU A 11 13.46 14.49 -7.60
N ILE A 12 14.69 13.98 -7.50
CA ILE A 12 15.29 13.58 -6.24
C ILE A 12 15.81 14.83 -5.54
N THR A 13 15.32 15.10 -4.33
CA THR A 13 15.88 16.21 -3.54
C THR A 13 17.20 15.82 -2.88
N PRO A 14 18.00 16.81 -2.46
CA PRO A 14 19.22 16.60 -1.67
C PRO A 14 18.97 15.84 -0.34
N ALA A 15 17.70 15.83 0.13
CA ALA A 15 17.29 15.10 1.33
C ALA A 15 16.85 13.65 1.06
N GLY A 16 16.97 13.15 -0.17
CA GLY A 16 16.60 11.78 -0.56
C GLY A 16 15.10 11.50 -0.64
N LYS A 17 14.26 12.55 -0.68
CA LYS A 17 12.82 12.40 -0.87
C LYS A 17 12.46 12.35 -2.35
N TYR A 18 11.51 11.49 -2.70
CA TYR A 18 10.95 11.36 -4.03
C TYR A 18 9.74 12.28 -4.19
N TYR A 19 9.78 13.18 -5.16
CA TYR A 19 8.63 13.99 -5.56
C TYR A 19 8.06 13.46 -6.88
N SER A 20 6.76 13.21 -6.92
CA SER A 20 6.05 12.91 -8.15
C SER A 20 5.26 14.13 -8.61
N MET A 21 5.26 14.40 -9.92
CA MET A 21 4.42 15.43 -10.55
C MET A 21 2.95 15.03 -10.61
N THR A 22 2.63 13.73 -10.46
CA THR A 22 1.26 13.22 -10.41
C THR A 22 0.73 13.19 -8.99
N LYS A 23 -0.55 13.47 -8.80
CA LYS A 23 -1.24 13.36 -7.51
C LYS A 23 -1.53 11.89 -7.18
N CYS A 24 -0.47 11.14 -6.96
CA CYS A 24 -0.55 9.73 -6.58
C CYS A 24 -0.84 9.60 -5.08
N ARG A 25 -1.72 8.66 -4.72
CA ARG A 25 -1.96 8.25 -3.33
C ARG A 25 -1.66 6.78 -3.17
N ILE A 26 -1.12 6.42 -2.01
CA ILE A 26 -0.78 5.03 -1.69
C ILE A 26 -1.74 4.53 -0.62
N LEU A 27 -2.35 3.38 -0.87
CA LEU A 27 -3.18 2.66 0.09
C LEU A 27 -2.45 1.40 0.55
N LEU A 28 -1.95 1.41 1.78
CA LEU A 28 -1.35 0.26 2.44
C LEU A 28 -2.46 -0.62 3.02
N ILE A 29 -2.51 -1.90 2.66
CA ILE A 29 -3.53 -2.83 3.14
C ILE A 29 -2.89 -3.89 4.03
N GLY A 30 -3.28 -3.91 5.30
CA GLY A 30 -2.95 -4.97 6.24
C GLY A 30 -4.08 -5.99 6.37
N HIS A 31 -3.79 -7.16 6.96
CA HIS A 31 -4.82 -8.15 7.24
C HIS A 31 -5.80 -7.65 8.31
N GLY A 32 -5.27 -7.09 9.39
CA GLY A 32 -6.01 -6.80 10.60
C GLY A 32 -5.92 -7.95 11.61
N SER A 33 -6.24 -7.68 12.85
CA SER A 33 -6.29 -8.69 13.91
C SER A 33 -7.33 -8.34 14.98
N ARG A 34 -7.80 -9.35 15.68
CA ARG A 34 -8.74 -9.13 16.80
C ARG A 34 -8.07 -8.53 18.03
N SER A 35 -6.75 -8.65 18.15
CA SER A 35 -5.98 -8.09 19.28
C SER A 35 -5.63 -6.61 19.11
N GLY A 36 -5.75 -6.07 17.90
CA GLY A 36 -5.35 -4.68 17.58
C GLY A 36 -3.84 -4.49 17.34
N GLU A 37 -3.00 -5.43 17.71
CA GLU A 37 -1.53 -5.28 17.59
C GLU A 37 -1.05 -5.14 16.15
N SER A 38 -1.64 -5.90 15.22
CA SER A 38 -1.26 -5.80 13.80
C SER A 38 -1.65 -4.46 13.17
N GLU A 39 -2.68 -3.80 13.73
CA GLU A 39 -3.13 -2.49 13.28
C GLU A 39 -2.09 -1.42 13.58
N ASP A 40 -1.51 -1.45 14.77
CA ASP A 40 -0.47 -0.50 15.16
C ASP A 40 0.79 -0.66 14.28
N VAL A 41 1.15 -1.90 13.95
CA VAL A 41 2.28 -2.16 13.04
C VAL A 41 2.01 -1.57 11.65
N VAL A 42 0.81 -1.75 11.10
CA VAL A 42 0.43 -1.18 9.78
C VAL A 42 0.43 0.34 9.83
N LYS A 43 -0.16 0.95 10.86
CA LYS A 43 -0.21 2.40 11.05
C LYS A 43 1.19 3.02 11.18
N GLN A 44 2.06 2.41 12.00
CA GLN A 44 3.44 2.86 12.15
C GLN A 44 4.23 2.70 10.85
N THR A 45 4.04 1.59 10.13
CA THR A 45 4.69 1.38 8.83
C THR A 45 4.24 2.43 7.82
N ALA A 46 2.94 2.77 7.79
CA ALA A 46 2.42 3.85 6.94
C ALA A 46 3.07 5.20 7.28
N ALA A 47 3.25 5.50 8.57
CA ALA A 47 3.94 6.71 9.02
C ALA A 47 5.40 6.75 8.56
N PHE A 48 6.14 5.65 8.67
CA PHE A 48 7.51 5.55 8.16
C PHE A 48 7.59 5.72 6.64
N ILE A 49 6.65 5.16 5.88
CA ILE A 49 6.58 5.37 4.43
C ILE A 49 6.33 6.87 4.13
N GLN A 50 5.45 7.53 4.90
CA GLN A 50 5.19 8.96 4.72
C GLN A 50 6.43 9.84 4.97
N GLU A 51 7.35 9.41 5.83
CA GLU A 51 8.64 10.09 6.02
C GLU A 51 9.58 9.94 4.82
N LEU A 52 9.41 8.88 4.03
CA LEU A 52 10.27 8.54 2.90
C LEU A 52 9.80 9.15 1.57
N CYS A 53 8.54 9.58 1.47
CA CYS A 53 8.00 10.14 0.23
C CYS A 53 6.94 11.22 0.50
N ASP A 54 6.60 12.00 -0.52
CA ASP A 54 5.58 13.06 -0.42
C ASP A 54 4.18 12.60 -0.86
N HIS A 55 4.03 11.36 -1.31
CA HIS A 55 2.72 10.80 -1.61
C HIS A 55 1.91 10.64 -0.32
N PRO A 56 0.64 11.09 -0.28
CA PRO A 56 -0.22 10.80 0.86
C PRO A 56 -0.41 9.29 1.03
N ILE A 57 -0.10 8.80 2.24
CA ILE A 57 -0.21 7.39 2.59
C ILE A 57 -1.50 7.19 3.38
N HIS A 58 -2.31 6.25 2.93
CA HIS A 58 -3.51 5.78 3.59
C HIS A 58 -3.31 4.32 4.00
N HIS A 59 -4.05 3.87 4.99
CA HIS A 59 -4.05 2.46 5.38
C HIS A 59 -5.48 1.92 5.49
N ALA A 60 -5.63 0.63 5.30
CA ALA A 60 -6.87 -0.10 5.47
C ALA A 60 -6.61 -1.54 5.88
N PHE A 61 -7.66 -2.22 6.28
CA PHE A 61 -7.61 -3.59 6.75
C PHE A 61 -8.62 -4.48 6.01
N LEU A 62 -8.24 -5.74 5.81
CA LEU A 62 -9.11 -6.74 5.18
C LEU A 62 -10.17 -7.22 6.15
N GLU A 63 -9.78 -7.43 7.42
CA GLU A 63 -10.62 -8.01 8.46
C GLU A 63 -10.36 -7.37 9.83
N PHE A 64 -11.33 -7.46 10.73
CA PHE A 64 -11.27 -7.16 12.17
C PHE A 64 -10.95 -5.71 12.58
N ALA A 65 -10.53 -4.85 11.68
CA ALA A 65 -10.03 -3.51 11.98
C ALA A 65 -10.60 -2.45 11.04
N ALA A 66 -10.55 -1.21 11.49
CA ALA A 66 -10.98 -0.03 10.74
C ALA A 66 -9.78 0.90 10.42
N PRO A 67 -9.85 1.61 9.28
CA PRO A 67 -10.89 1.49 8.26
C PRO A 67 -10.78 0.18 7.46
N SER A 68 -11.91 -0.36 7.05
CA SER A 68 -11.95 -1.40 6.02
C SER A 68 -11.48 -0.85 4.67
N VAL A 69 -11.15 -1.72 3.74
CA VAL A 69 -10.77 -1.31 2.38
C VAL A 69 -11.91 -0.50 1.71
N ALA A 70 -13.17 -0.90 1.93
CA ALA A 70 -14.32 -0.18 1.37
C ALA A 70 -14.44 1.24 1.95
N GLU A 71 -14.27 1.41 3.26
CA GLU A 71 -14.29 2.72 3.92
C GLU A 71 -13.14 3.61 3.45
N ALA A 72 -11.94 3.07 3.34
CA ALA A 72 -10.78 3.81 2.84
C ALA A 72 -10.99 4.26 1.38
N LEU A 73 -11.53 3.39 0.52
CA LEU A 73 -11.86 3.74 -0.86
C LEU A 73 -12.96 4.80 -0.94
N PHE A 74 -13.97 4.74 -0.08
CA PHE A 74 -15.01 5.76 -0.02
C PHE A 74 -14.43 7.16 0.25
N GLU A 75 -13.46 7.27 1.17
CA GLU A 75 -12.79 8.54 1.43
C GLU A 75 -11.81 8.94 0.30
N LEU A 76 -11.09 7.98 -0.27
CA LEU A 76 -10.15 8.23 -1.37
C LEU A 76 -10.84 8.76 -2.63
N LYS A 77 -12.04 8.28 -2.94
CA LYS A 77 -12.85 8.73 -4.09
C LYS A 77 -13.28 10.20 -4.03
N LYS A 78 -13.22 10.83 -2.87
CA LYS A 78 -13.51 12.26 -2.66
C LYS A 78 -12.28 13.15 -2.87
N THR A 79 -11.10 12.56 -3.04
CA THR A 79 -9.84 13.30 -3.16
C THR A 79 -9.55 13.72 -4.60
N ASP A 80 -8.51 14.51 -4.76
CA ASP A 80 -8.00 14.94 -6.05
C ASP A 80 -6.94 13.99 -6.66
N ALA A 81 -6.88 12.73 -6.17
CA ALA A 81 -5.94 11.74 -6.67
C ALA A 81 -6.08 11.54 -8.19
N GLU A 82 -4.96 11.45 -8.87
CA GLU A 82 -4.85 11.15 -10.30
C GLU A 82 -4.39 9.70 -10.54
N GLU A 83 -3.87 9.07 -9.51
CA GLU A 83 -3.49 7.66 -9.48
C GLU A 83 -3.63 7.09 -8.08
N LEU A 84 -4.02 5.83 -7.97
CA LEU A 84 -4.04 5.06 -6.72
C LEU A 84 -3.11 3.85 -6.84
N ILE A 85 -2.17 3.74 -5.92
CA ILE A 85 -1.32 2.55 -5.77
C ILE A 85 -1.75 1.82 -4.51
N VAL A 86 -2.10 0.55 -4.66
CA VAL A 86 -2.48 -0.33 -3.56
C VAL A 86 -1.32 -1.26 -3.23
N VAL A 87 -0.87 -1.22 -1.98
CA VAL A 87 0.27 -2.01 -1.52
C VAL A 87 -0.20 -2.98 -0.42
N PRO A 88 -0.24 -4.30 -0.70
CA PRO A 88 -0.58 -5.27 0.33
C PRO A 88 0.60 -5.47 1.27
N MET A 89 0.44 -5.15 2.55
CA MET A 89 1.38 -5.49 3.61
C MET A 89 1.13 -6.92 4.08
N LEU A 90 1.35 -7.86 3.17
CA LEU A 90 1.16 -9.30 3.33
C LEU A 90 2.43 -10.01 2.89
N LEU A 91 2.74 -11.17 3.49
CA LEU A 91 4.01 -11.85 3.21
C LEU A 91 4.09 -12.44 1.81
N ALA A 92 3.03 -13.07 1.33
CA ALA A 92 3.05 -13.85 0.11
C ALA A 92 1.76 -13.72 -0.71
N LYS A 93 1.83 -14.15 -1.95
CA LYS A 93 0.65 -14.31 -2.80
C LYS A 93 -0.30 -15.35 -2.20
N GLY A 94 -1.59 -15.06 -2.30
CA GLY A 94 -2.64 -15.93 -1.81
C GLY A 94 -4.01 -15.36 -2.17
N THR A 95 -5.08 -15.91 -1.60
CA THR A 95 -6.46 -15.50 -1.89
C THR A 95 -6.66 -13.99 -1.71
N HIS A 96 -6.09 -13.40 -0.67
CA HIS A 96 -6.26 -11.96 -0.41
C HIS A 96 -5.64 -11.11 -1.51
N THR A 97 -4.42 -11.43 -1.96
CA THR A 97 -3.72 -10.64 -2.98
C THR A 97 -4.23 -10.88 -4.39
N GLU A 98 -4.69 -12.10 -4.66
CA GLU A 98 -5.10 -12.49 -6.02
C GLU A 98 -6.60 -12.34 -6.28
N THR A 99 -7.41 -12.35 -5.24
CA THR A 99 -8.88 -12.32 -5.37
C THR A 99 -9.51 -11.20 -4.54
N THR A 100 -9.33 -11.23 -3.22
CA THR A 100 -10.07 -10.34 -2.31
C THR A 100 -9.77 -8.86 -2.57
N ILE A 101 -8.50 -8.47 -2.63
CA ILE A 101 -8.11 -7.07 -2.86
C ILE A 101 -8.57 -6.60 -4.24
N PRO A 102 -8.29 -7.29 -5.36
CA PRO A 102 -8.84 -6.89 -6.66
C PRO A 102 -10.35 -6.69 -6.65
N GLU A 103 -11.11 -7.63 -6.09
CA GLU A 103 -12.58 -7.53 -6.05
C GLU A 103 -13.08 -6.35 -5.20
N LEU A 104 -12.45 -6.07 -4.06
CA LEU A 104 -12.76 -4.88 -3.24
C LEU A 104 -12.49 -3.57 -3.97
N LEU A 105 -11.55 -3.56 -4.90
CA LEU A 105 -11.25 -2.44 -5.78
C LEU A 105 -12.19 -2.35 -7.01
N GLY A 106 -13.12 -3.30 -7.17
CA GLY A 106 -13.98 -3.40 -8.35
C GLY A 106 -13.27 -3.95 -9.59
N LEU A 107 -12.16 -4.65 -9.41
CA LEU A 107 -11.38 -5.28 -10.45
C LEU A 107 -11.72 -6.77 -10.56
N LYS A 108 -11.34 -7.40 -11.67
CA LYS A 108 -11.43 -8.86 -11.80
C LYS A 108 -10.37 -9.53 -10.91
N ALA A 109 -10.69 -10.72 -10.41
CA ALA A 109 -9.74 -11.58 -9.72
C ALA A 109 -8.45 -11.75 -10.58
N GLY A 110 -7.28 -11.64 -9.93
CA GLY A 110 -5.98 -11.70 -10.60
C GLY A 110 -5.54 -10.41 -11.29
N ALA A 111 -6.41 -9.41 -11.41
CA ALA A 111 -6.03 -8.14 -12.02
C ALA A 111 -5.05 -7.36 -11.14
N LYS A 112 -3.99 -6.84 -11.75
CA LYS A 112 -2.98 -6.00 -11.08
C LYS A 112 -3.15 -4.51 -11.38
N SER A 113 -4.06 -4.17 -12.28
CA SER A 113 -4.38 -2.79 -12.63
C SER A 113 -5.79 -2.66 -13.19
N GLY A 114 -6.31 -1.46 -13.16
CA GLY A 114 -7.61 -1.11 -13.71
C GLY A 114 -7.93 0.34 -13.45
N ASN A 115 -9.21 0.65 -13.42
CA ASN A 115 -9.70 2.00 -13.21
C ASN A 115 -10.83 2.01 -12.18
N ILE A 116 -10.86 3.05 -11.36
CA ILE A 116 -11.91 3.29 -10.36
C ILE A 116 -12.62 4.60 -10.69
N LEU A 117 -13.95 4.59 -10.69
CA LEU A 117 -14.76 5.80 -10.82
C LEU A 117 -14.76 6.56 -9.49
N PHE A 118 -14.33 7.83 -9.52
CA PHE A 118 -14.37 8.74 -8.39
C PHE A 118 -15.69 9.51 -8.34
N ASP A 119 -15.99 10.13 -7.18
CA ASP A 119 -17.26 10.80 -6.94
C ASP A 119 -17.49 12.04 -7.84
N ASP A 120 -16.42 12.65 -8.30
CA ASP A 120 -16.44 13.79 -9.24
C ASP A 120 -16.59 13.38 -10.72
N GLY A 121 -16.79 12.07 -10.99
CA GLY A 121 -16.96 11.52 -12.33
C GLY A 121 -15.64 11.18 -13.06
N ARG A 122 -14.48 11.48 -12.45
CA ARG A 122 -13.19 11.07 -13.04
C ARG A 122 -12.98 9.56 -12.92
N THR A 123 -12.33 9.01 -13.92
CA THR A 123 -11.83 7.65 -13.90
C THR A 123 -10.35 7.68 -13.52
N VAL A 124 -10.01 7.12 -12.36
CA VAL A 124 -8.67 7.14 -11.80
C VAL A 124 -8.02 5.78 -11.95
N PRO A 125 -6.83 5.67 -12.56
CA PRO A 125 -6.11 4.42 -12.66
C PRO A 125 -5.70 3.91 -11.28
N VAL A 126 -5.82 2.61 -11.07
CA VAL A 126 -5.37 1.89 -9.88
C VAL A 126 -4.39 0.80 -10.27
N ARG A 127 -3.33 0.65 -9.49
CA ARG A 127 -2.35 -0.43 -9.62
C ARG A 127 -2.13 -1.11 -8.28
N CYS A 128 -2.07 -2.44 -8.32
CA CYS A 128 -1.80 -3.28 -7.15
C CYS A 128 -0.36 -3.76 -7.19
N ALA A 129 0.41 -3.41 -6.18
CA ALA A 129 1.75 -3.93 -5.99
C ALA A 129 1.72 -5.42 -5.60
N GLU A 130 2.82 -6.10 -5.81
CA GLU A 130 3.03 -7.43 -5.27
C GLU A 130 3.15 -7.38 -3.74
N PRO A 131 2.81 -8.47 -3.02
CA PRO A 131 3.08 -8.57 -1.58
C PRO A 131 4.59 -8.57 -1.30
N LEU A 132 4.98 -8.55 -0.02
CA LEU A 132 6.39 -8.47 0.40
C LEU A 132 7.29 -9.50 -0.28
N GLY A 133 6.88 -10.75 -0.31
CA GLY A 133 7.69 -11.83 -0.87
C GLY A 133 8.97 -12.08 -0.09
N ALA A 134 9.89 -12.80 -0.70
CA ALA A 134 11.22 -13.04 -0.15
C ALA A 134 12.12 -11.83 -0.48
N ASP A 135 12.42 -11.04 0.51
CA ASP A 135 13.28 -9.87 0.40
C ASP A 135 14.41 -9.91 1.43
N ARG A 136 15.61 -9.47 1.02
CA ARG A 136 16.79 -9.43 1.90
C ARG A 136 16.56 -8.54 3.12
N LYS A 137 15.85 -7.42 2.99
CA LYS A 137 15.53 -6.52 4.11
C LYS A 137 14.68 -7.19 5.16
N ILE A 138 13.72 -8.03 4.75
CA ILE A 138 12.93 -8.84 5.69
C ILE A 138 13.82 -9.85 6.41
N ALA A 139 14.72 -10.50 5.68
CA ALA A 139 15.68 -11.44 6.28
C ALA A 139 16.59 -10.74 7.32
N GLU A 140 17.05 -9.54 7.04
CA GLU A 140 17.85 -8.72 7.96
C GLU A 140 17.07 -8.37 9.23
N ILE A 141 15.79 -7.99 9.11
CA ILE A 141 14.93 -7.74 10.28
C ILE A 141 14.76 -9.00 11.12
N LEU A 142 14.50 -10.15 10.49
CA LEU A 142 14.34 -11.42 11.22
C LEU A 142 15.62 -11.88 11.91
N LEU A 143 16.77 -11.70 11.25
CA LEU A 143 18.07 -11.97 11.86
C LEU A 143 18.30 -11.08 13.10
N GLN A 144 18.02 -9.78 12.99
CA GLN A 144 18.13 -8.87 14.13
C GLN A 144 17.27 -9.33 15.32
N ARG A 145 16.03 -9.79 15.09
CA ARG A 145 15.18 -10.33 16.17
C ARG A 145 15.80 -11.55 16.85
N ALA A 146 16.50 -12.40 16.10
CA ALA A 146 17.21 -13.53 16.67
C ALA A 146 18.43 -13.08 17.49
N GLU A 147 19.18 -12.11 17.00
CA GLU A 147 20.36 -11.56 17.68
C GLU A 147 19.99 -10.83 18.98
N ASP A 148 18.87 -10.14 19.03
CA ASP A 148 18.33 -9.47 20.22
C ASP A 148 18.13 -10.43 21.41
N LEU A 149 17.96 -11.73 21.16
CA LEU A 149 17.84 -12.78 22.20
C LEU A 149 19.19 -13.31 22.67
N SER A 150 20.26 -13.03 21.95
CA SER A 150 21.60 -13.55 22.24
C SER A 150 22.46 -12.61 23.10
N ALA A 151 21.91 -11.47 23.43
CA ALA A 151 22.56 -10.43 24.23
C ALA A 151 22.34 -10.62 25.73
#